data_3599dedeab6ca405c74fbd8440d8f6d5
#
_entry.id   3599dedeab6ca405c74fbd8440d8f6d5
#
_cell.length_a   1.000
_cell.length_b   1.000
_cell.length_c   1.000
_cell.angle_alpha   90.00
_cell.angle_beta   90.00
_cell.angle_gamma   90.00
#
_symmetry.space_group_name_H-M   'P 1'
#
loop_
_entity.id
_entity.type
_entity.pdbx_description
1 polymer ?
#
loop_
_entity_poly.entity_id
_entity_poly.type
_entity_poly.pdbx_seq_one_letter_code
_entity_poly.pdbx_strand_id
1 'polypeptide(L)'
;MDNQYSEIRKDYRTGYYAIIVPGRDHRPKELEVEDKGAENLKNCPFEPNTVDRINLEIMHVNEPWTTMVIKNKFPELEGFTPLEYGKGFFTSISGYGYNEVLIESPNHYDKFESMDTKKSLEWLNTLIEREEALYSRNYIKHVTVFKNYGASGGASIGHPHTQIIAWPEVLGTTAIEIENAKNYLKENNSCIYEDAIKKEGGRILFETEKIAAIAPYGSRFAGESMILTKRHVNYMIELSQDEKEEVVEGLKKIIQINKKLFGEQSYNFVIHENKLETDYHLHIEIYPRLSNLAGIELGQNVFVNTMVPEDYVKKFKEEVTSI
;
A
#
# COMPACT_ATOMS: atom_id res chain seq x y z
N MET A 1 -6.66 -28.47 10.59
CA MET A 1 -7.25 -29.27 9.49
C MET A 1 -6.58 -28.72 8.24
N ASP A 2 -5.78 -29.55 7.59
CA ASP A 2 -5.14 -29.17 6.32
C ASP A 2 -6.26 -28.99 5.28
N ASN A 3 -6.46 -27.77 4.85
CA ASN A 3 -7.49 -27.42 3.87
C ASN A 3 -7.04 -27.98 2.51
N GLN A 4 -7.43 -29.22 2.18
CA GLN A 4 -7.08 -29.92 0.92
C GLN A 4 -7.92 -29.42 -0.26
N TYR A 5 -8.98 -28.65 -0.02
CA TYR A 5 -9.94 -28.21 -1.04
C TYR A 5 -9.84 -26.70 -1.26
N SER A 6 -10.12 -26.32 -2.50
CA SER A 6 -10.26 -24.89 -2.83
C SER A 6 -11.47 -24.30 -2.13
N GLU A 7 -11.35 -23.07 -1.67
CA GLU A 7 -12.38 -22.32 -0.98
C GLU A 7 -12.56 -20.94 -1.62
N ILE A 8 -13.80 -20.48 -1.74
CA ILE A 8 -14.11 -19.11 -2.17
C ILE A 8 -14.37 -18.27 -0.92
N ARG A 9 -13.55 -17.28 -0.69
CA ARG A 9 -13.66 -16.35 0.44
C ARG A 9 -14.06 -14.96 -0.03
N LYS A 10 -14.94 -14.30 0.70
CA LYS A 10 -15.34 -12.92 0.46
C LYS A 10 -14.54 -11.99 1.36
N ASP A 11 -13.92 -10.98 0.78
CA ASP A 11 -13.29 -9.91 1.54
C ASP A 11 -14.39 -9.03 2.16
N TYR A 12 -14.34 -8.88 3.47
CA TYR A 12 -15.34 -8.11 4.22
C TYR A 12 -15.24 -6.60 3.98
N ARG A 13 -14.09 -6.09 3.55
CA ARG A 13 -13.85 -4.67 3.28
C ARG A 13 -14.42 -4.24 1.92
N THR A 14 -14.07 -4.99 0.90
CA THR A 14 -14.37 -4.66 -0.51
C THR A 14 -15.56 -5.41 -1.08
N GLY A 15 -15.92 -6.56 -0.48
CA GLY A 15 -16.86 -7.51 -1.05
C GLY A 15 -16.33 -8.32 -2.22
N TYR A 16 -15.05 -8.16 -2.60
CA TYR A 16 -14.41 -8.98 -3.63
C TYR A 16 -14.23 -10.43 -3.17
N TYR A 17 -14.03 -11.31 -4.13
CA TYR A 17 -13.86 -12.74 -3.86
C TYR A 17 -12.43 -13.17 -4.15
N ALA A 18 -11.90 -14.01 -3.29
CA ALA A 18 -10.66 -14.75 -3.51
C ALA A 18 -10.93 -16.26 -3.53
N ILE A 19 -10.40 -16.95 -4.51
CA ILE A 19 -10.37 -18.41 -4.56
C ILE A 19 -9.05 -18.84 -3.97
N ILE A 20 -9.09 -19.40 -2.76
CA ILE A 20 -7.93 -19.96 -2.10
C ILE A 20 -7.71 -21.37 -2.62
N VAL A 21 -6.56 -21.60 -3.26
CA VAL A 21 -6.26 -22.88 -3.96
C VAL A 21 -4.96 -23.47 -3.43
N PRO A 22 -4.99 -24.27 -2.35
CA PRO A 22 -3.80 -24.90 -1.79
C PRO A 22 -3.05 -25.75 -2.85
N GLY A 23 -1.72 -25.66 -2.85
CA GLY A 23 -0.86 -26.47 -3.72
C GLY A 23 -0.80 -26.05 -5.19
N ARG A 24 -1.48 -24.97 -5.59
CA ARG A 24 -1.40 -24.44 -6.97
C ARG A 24 -0.06 -23.76 -7.26
N ASP A 25 0.73 -23.44 -6.25
CA ASP A 25 2.12 -22.96 -6.37
C ASP A 25 3.06 -23.97 -7.05
N HIS A 26 2.72 -25.27 -6.99
CA HIS A 26 3.44 -26.35 -7.70
C HIS A 26 3.11 -26.45 -9.19
N ARG A 27 2.23 -25.58 -9.73
CA ARG A 27 1.92 -25.58 -11.17
C ARG A 27 3.19 -25.28 -11.99
N PRO A 28 3.48 -26.05 -13.06
CA PRO A 28 4.61 -25.75 -13.94
C PRO A 28 4.56 -24.32 -14.45
N LYS A 29 5.67 -23.58 -14.31
CA LYS A 29 5.87 -22.24 -14.86
C LYS A 29 6.89 -22.35 -15.98
N GLU A 30 6.45 -22.17 -17.22
CA GLU A 30 7.35 -22.18 -18.40
C GLU A 30 7.93 -20.78 -18.66
N LEU A 31 7.25 -19.74 -18.16
CA LEU A 31 7.69 -18.35 -18.31
C LEU A 31 8.09 -17.80 -16.94
N GLU A 32 9.36 -17.51 -16.76
CA GLU A 32 9.86 -16.75 -15.61
C GLU A 32 9.70 -15.26 -15.90
N VAL A 33 9.20 -14.53 -14.92
CA VAL A 33 9.24 -13.05 -14.96
C VAL A 33 10.64 -12.67 -14.54
N GLU A 34 11.52 -12.37 -15.51
CA GLU A 34 12.81 -11.77 -15.21
C GLU A 34 12.59 -10.38 -14.60
N ASP A 35 12.88 -10.22 -13.34
CA ASP A 35 13.00 -8.91 -12.71
C ASP A 35 14.33 -8.30 -13.17
N LYS A 36 14.33 -7.65 -14.33
CA LYS A 36 15.48 -6.86 -14.79
C LYS A 36 15.50 -5.60 -13.94
N GLY A 37 16.14 -5.70 -12.77
CA GLY A 37 16.42 -4.55 -11.94
C GLY A 37 17.01 -3.43 -12.80
N ALA A 38 16.39 -2.24 -12.75
CA ALA A 38 16.80 -1.08 -13.53
C ALA A 38 18.15 -0.54 -13.03
N GLU A 39 19.23 -1.19 -13.38
CA GLU A 39 20.61 -0.75 -13.06
C GLU A 39 21.13 0.33 -14.01
N ASN A 40 20.41 1.40 -14.19
CA ASN A 40 20.93 2.51 -14.99
C ASN A 40 21.11 3.79 -14.15
N LEU A 41 22.06 3.75 -13.20
CA LEU A 41 22.43 4.88 -12.35
C LEU A 41 22.68 6.18 -13.14
N LYS A 42 23.31 6.08 -14.32
CA LYS A 42 23.68 7.27 -15.10
C LYS A 42 22.49 8.08 -15.61
N ASN A 43 21.33 7.44 -15.73
CA ASN A 43 20.11 8.06 -16.26
C ASN A 43 18.97 8.10 -15.23
N CYS A 44 19.22 7.72 -13.98
CA CYS A 44 18.20 7.77 -12.96
C CYS A 44 17.83 9.23 -12.64
N PRO A 45 16.55 9.63 -12.78
CA PRO A 45 16.14 11.01 -12.57
C PRO A 45 16.05 11.40 -11.09
N PHE A 46 16.28 10.47 -10.17
CA PHE A 46 16.19 10.68 -8.71
C PHE A 46 17.55 10.72 -8.01
N GLU A 47 18.65 10.55 -8.77
CA GLU A 47 19.99 10.71 -8.22
C GLU A 47 20.26 12.16 -7.82
N PRO A 48 21.05 12.43 -6.77
CA PRO A 48 21.37 13.78 -6.31
C PRO A 48 21.91 14.70 -7.40
N ASN A 49 22.61 14.13 -8.39
CA ASN A 49 23.24 14.89 -9.48
C ASN A 49 22.33 15.07 -10.72
N THR A 50 21.19 14.38 -10.79
CA THR A 50 20.30 14.38 -11.95
C THR A 50 18.90 14.87 -11.64
N VAL A 51 18.49 14.85 -10.36
CA VAL A 51 17.15 15.32 -9.95
C VAL A 51 16.97 16.80 -10.28
N ASP A 52 15.88 17.11 -10.97
CA ASP A 52 15.55 18.48 -11.39
C ASP A 52 14.92 19.26 -10.21
N ARG A 53 15.76 19.67 -9.26
CA ARG A 53 15.34 20.45 -8.09
C ARG A 53 14.72 21.78 -8.49
N ILE A 54 15.23 22.43 -9.51
CA ILE A 54 14.83 23.80 -9.91
C ILE A 54 13.36 23.83 -10.34
N ASN A 55 12.93 22.84 -11.13
CA ASN A 55 11.59 22.84 -11.71
C ASN A 55 10.58 21.97 -10.94
N LEU A 56 11.05 20.94 -10.25
CA LEU A 56 10.17 19.91 -9.70
C LEU A 56 10.15 19.85 -8.17
N GLU A 57 11.20 20.31 -7.47
CA GLU A 57 11.25 20.22 -6.02
C GLU A 57 10.09 20.96 -5.36
N ILE A 58 9.46 20.29 -4.41
CA ILE A 58 8.40 20.84 -3.54
C ILE A 58 8.98 21.13 -2.18
N MET A 59 9.72 20.17 -1.62
CA MET A 59 10.39 20.25 -0.32
C MET A 59 11.49 19.19 -0.19
N HIS A 60 12.37 19.38 0.77
CA HIS A 60 13.33 18.36 1.21
C HIS A 60 13.56 18.45 2.72
N VAL A 61 14.05 17.36 3.27
CA VAL A 61 14.45 17.25 4.68
C VAL A 61 15.97 17.29 4.75
N ASN A 62 16.52 18.10 5.65
CA ASN A 62 17.95 18.33 5.88
C ASN A 62 18.72 18.97 4.70
N GLU A 63 19.97 19.36 4.95
CA GLU A 63 20.95 19.79 3.94
C GLU A 63 22.31 19.19 4.33
N PRO A 64 22.92 18.30 3.52
CA PRO A 64 22.37 17.74 2.28
C PRO A 64 21.09 16.94 2.53
N TRP A 65 20.21 16.92 1.52
CA TRP A 65 18.90 16.31 1.67
C TRP A 65 18.97 14.79 1.96
N THR A 66 18.08 14.33 2.81
CA THR A 66 17.92 12.92 3.16
C THR A 66 16.64 12.32 2.59
N THR A 67 15.59 13.14 2.47
CA THR A 67 14.32 12.84 1.81
C THR A 67 13.92 14.04 0.98
N MET A 68 13.34 13.84 -0.20
CA MET A 68 12.91 14.93 -1.09
C MET A 68 11.56 14.62 -1.71
N VAL A 69 10.70 15.62 -1.79
CA VAL A 69 9.43 15.54 -2.53
C VAL A 69 9.50 16.40 -3.77
N ILE A 70 9.16 15.81 -4.89
CA ILE A 70 9.12 16.47 -6.20
C ILE A 70 7.74 16.33 -6.83
N LYS A 71 7.38 17.24 -7.73
CA LYS A 71 6.25 17.03 -8.65
C LYS A 71 6.60 15.86 -9.58
N ASN A 72 5.61 15.00 -9.87
CA ASN A 72 5.82 14.01 -10.92
C ASN A 72 6.03 14.74 -12.26
N LYS A 73 7.09 14.37 -12.98
CA LYS A 73 7.41 14.96 -14.29
C LYS A 73 6.39 14.60 -15.37
N PHE A 74 5.71 13.46 -15.21
CA PHE A 74 4.70 12.92 -16.11
C PHE A 74 3.42 12.59 -15.33
N PRO A 75 2.73 13.61 -14.81
CA PRO A 75 1.64 13.41 -13.87
C PRO A 75 0.38 12.86 -14.58
N GLU A 76 -0.37 12.02 -13.92
CA GLU A 76 -1.68 11.54 -14.33
C GLU A 76 -2.77 12.60 -14.11
N LEU A 77 -2.58 13.47 -13.10
CA LEU A 77 -3.50 14.54 -12.74
C LEU A 77 -2.74 15.85 -12.58
N GLU A 78 -3.36 16.96 -13.01
CA GLU A 78 -2.73 18.28 -12.99
C GLU A 78 -3.61 19.34 -12.34
N GLY A 79 -3.08 20.06 -11.35
CA GLY A 79 -3.80 21.06 -10.57
C GLY A 79 -4.19 22.33 -11.32
N PHE A 80 -3.71 22.53 -12.55
CA PHE A 80 -4.13 23.63 -13.42
C PHE A 80 -5.29 23.26 -14.39
N THR A 81 -5.62 21.97 -14.49
CA THR A 81 -6.79 21.51 -15.26
C THR A 81 -8.06 22.02 -14.58
N PRO A 82 -8.99 22.72 -15.27
CA PRO A 82 -10.26 23.12 -14.68
C PRO A 82 -11.05 21.90 -14.25
N LEU A 83 -11.62 21.93 -13.02
CA LEU A 83 -12.45 20.83 -12.55
C LEU A 83 -13.85 20.91 -13.22
N GLU A 84 -14.13 19.95 -14.07
CA GLU A 84 -15.39 19.82 -14.79
C GLU A 84 -15.96 18.41 -14.66
N TYR A 85 -17.29 18.32 -14.62
CA TYR A 85 -18.04 17.07 -14.54
C TYR A 85 -18.89 16.91 -15.81
N GLY A 86 -18.56 15.93 -16.62
CA GLY A 86 -19.40 15.50 -17.75
C GLY A 86 -20.67 14.82 -17.24
N LYS A 87 -21.83 15.18 -17.84
CA LYS A 87 -23.14 14.65 -17.45
C LYS A 87 -23.80 13.89 -18.61
N GLY A 88 -24.66 12.94 -18.29
CA GLY A 88 -25.39 12.15 -19.25
C GLY A 88 -25.09 10.67 -19.17
N PHE A 89 -25.24 9.94 -20.28
CA PHE A 89 -24.95 8.52 -20.34
C PHE A 89 -23.44 8.23 -20.15
N PHE A 90 -22.60 9.06 -20.76
CA PHE A 90 -21.15 9.03 -20.56
C PHE A 90 -20.79 10.11 -19.54
N THR A 91 -20.38 9.68 -18.35
CA THR A 91 -19.94 10.59 -17.29
C THR A 91 -18.42 10.69 -17.25
N SER A 92 -17.89 11.83 -16.88
CA SER A 92 -16.44 12.06 -16.74
C SER A 92 -16.15 13.06 -15.63
N ILE A 93 -14.94 13.01 -15.13
CA ILE A 93 -14.34 14.05 -14.29
C ILE A 93 -13.07 14.46 -15.01
N SER A 94 -12.78 15.75 -15.13
CA SER A 94 -11.52 16.21 -15.71
C SER A 94 -10.34 15.73 -14.87
N GLY A 95 -9.15 15.59 -15.49
CA GLY A 95 -7.93 15.14 -14.84
C GLY A 95 -7.33 16.17 -13.86
N TYR A 96 -8.17 16.80 -13.03
CA TYR A 96 -7.77 17.70 -11.97
C TYR A 96 -7.21 16.92 -10.78
N GLY A 97 -6.08 17.39 -10.25
CA GLY A 97 -5.47 16.80 -9.06
C GLY A 97 -3.99 17.12 -8.97
N TYR A 98 -3.27 16.36 -8.17
CA TYR A 98 -1.82 16.53 -7.99
C TYR A 98 -1.17 15.17 -7.94
N ASN A 99 0.05 15.08 -8.48
CA ASN A 99 0.87 13.88 -8.46
C ASN A 99 2.28 14.25 -8.02
N GLU A 100 2.70 13.71 -6.91
CA GLU A 100 3.99 13.95 -6.28
C GLU A 100 4.76 12.65 -6.09
N VAL A 101 6.09 12.74 -6.06
CA VAL A 101 7.00 11.63 -5.79
C VAL A 101 7.86 11.99 -4.58
N LEU A 102 7.83 11.16 -3.55
CA LEU A 102 8.73 11.24 -2.41
C LEU A 102 9.93 10.33 -2.69
N ILE A 103 11.10 10.91 -2.90
CA ILE A 103 12.39 10.21 -3.02
C ILE A 103 12.85 9.92 -1.59
N GLU A 104 12.94 8.65 -1.23
CA GLU A 104 13.12 8.19 0.15
C GLU A 104 14.55 8.35 0.66
N SER A 105 15.52 8.34 -0.23
CA SER A 105 16.95 8.43 0.09
C SER A 105 17.73 9.01 -1.09
N PRO A 106 18.84 9.71 -0.86
CA PRO A 106 19.77 10.08 -1.91
C PRO A 106 20.57 8.88 -2.47
N ASN A 107 20.54 7.73 -1.80
CA ASN A 107 21.25 6.53 -2.22
C ASN A 107 20.33 5.58 -2.97
N HIS A 108 20.66 5.32 -4.24
CA HIS A 108 19.90 4.46 -5.15
C HIS A 108 19.64 3.04 -4.62
N TYR A 109 20.55 2.51 -3.84
CA TYR A 109 20.52 1.12 -3.39
C TYR A 109 19.86 0.92 -2.03
N ASP A 110 19.43 2.00 -1.39
CA ASP A 110 18.71 1.88 -0.13
C ASP A 110 17.38 1.15 -0.34
N LYS A 111 17.02 0.33 0.64
CA LYS A 111 15.76 -0.42 0.63
C LYS A 111 14.94 0.01 1.83
N PHE A 112 13.66 0.23 1.63
CA PHE A 112 12.74 0.72 2.67
C PHE A 112 12.84 -0.12 3.95
N GLU A 113 12.82 -1.44 3.81
CA GLU A 113 12.89 -2.38 4.93
C GLU A 113 14.23 -2.41 5.66
N SER A 114 15.28 -1.78 5.12
CA SER A 114 16.60 -1.68 5.73
C SER A 114 16.88 -0.31 6.37
N MET A 115 15.97 0.64 6.23
CA MET A 115 16.08 1.95 6.86
C MET A 115 16.03 1.82 8.37
N ASP A 116 16.81 2.64 9.08
CA ASP A 116 16.67 2.77 10.52
C ASP A 116 15.32 3.42 10.88
N THR A 117 14.89 3.31 12.13
CA THR A 117 13.61 3.84 12.62
C THR A 117 13.50 5.33 12.39
N LYS A 118 14.59 6.08 12.63
CA LYS A 118 14.62 7.54 12.45
C LYS A 118 14.32 7.92 11.00
N LYS A 119 14.94 7.21 10.04
CA LYS A 119 14.74 7.43 8.61
C LYS A 119 13.33 7.05 8.15
N SER A 120 12.81 5.93 8.65
CA SER A 120 11.42 5.53 8.36
C SER A 120 10.39 6.50 8.94
N LEU A 121 10.65 7.07 10.12
CA LEU A 121 9.81 8.13 10.69
C LEU A 121 9.93 9.44 9.92
N GLU A 122 11.11 9.80 9.41
CA GLU A 122 11.29 10.95 8.52
C GLU A 122 10.42 10.78 7.26
N TRP A 123 10.45 9.60 6.63
CA TRP A 123 9.59 9.26 5.51
C TRP A 123 8.10 9.44 5.85
N LEU A 124 7.61 8.85 6.96
CA LEU A 124 6.21 8.93 7.35
C LEU A 124 5.78 10.36 7.68
N ASN A 125 6.60 11.12 8.41
CA ASN A 125 6.28 12.50 8.73
C ASN A 125 6.27 13.40 7.48
N THR A 126 7.14 13.14 6.50
CA THR A 126 7.12 13.84 5.22
C THR A 126 5.84 13.55 4.43
N LEU A 127 5.35 12.30 4.44
CA LEU A 127 4.06 11.95 3.84
C LEU A 127 2.91 12.72 4.52
N ILE A 128 2.85 12.72 5.84
CA ILE A 128 1.82 13.45 6.61
C ILE A 128 1.84 14.95 6.26
N GLU A 129 3.01 15.57 6.20
CA GLU A 129 3.13 16.98 5.79
C GLU A 129 2.62 17.22 4.37
N ARG A 130 2.93 16.31 3.44
CA ARG A 130 2.45 16.42 2.06
C ARG A 130 0.94 16.24 1.95
N GLU A 131 0.39 15.27 2.64
CA GLU A 131 -1.06 15.06 2.65
C GLU A 131 -1.82 16.28 3.18
N GLU A 132 -1.39 16.84 4.31
CA GLU A 132 -2.00 18.05 4.86
C GLU A 132 -1.96 19.20 3.84
N ALA A 133 -0.83 19.40 3.18
CA ALA A 133 -0.69 20.41 2.14
C ALA A 133 -1.59 20.14 0.93
N LEU A 134 -1.77 18.88 0.53
CA LEU A 134 -2.62 18.49 -0.58
C LEU A 134 -4.10 18.61 -0.23
N TYR A 135 -4.52 18.15 0.95
CA TYR A 135 -5.90 18.33 1.43
C TYR A 135 -6.29 19.81 1.63
N SER A 136 -5.31 20.71 1.81
CA SER A 136 -5.57 22.16 1.85
C SER A 136 -5.86 22.77 0.46
N ARG A 137 -5.62 22.03 -0.64
CA ARG A 137 -5.92 22.47 -1.99
C ARG A 137 -7.42 22.39 -2.27
N ASN A 138 -7.91 23.33 -3.08
CA ASN A 138 -9.31 23.34 -3.48
C ASN A 138 -9.68 22.01 -4.16
N TYR A 139 -10.89 21.54 -3.87
CA TYR A 139 -11.51 20.36 -4.50
C TYR A 139 -10.85 19.01 -4.22
N ILE A 140 -9.76 18.91 -3.45
CA ILE A 140 -9.19 17.61 -3.09
C ILE A 140 -10.03 16.95 -2.00
N LYS A 141 -10.47 15.73 -2.29
CA LYS A 141 -11.29 14.89 -1.40
C LYS A 141 -10.58 13.62 -0.93
N HIS A 142 -9.53 13.24 -1.63
CA HIS A 142 -8.77 12.03 -1.28
C HIS A 142 -7.31 12.18 -1.68
N VAL A 143 -6.43 11.61 -0.87
CA VAL A 143 -5.00 11.46 -1.18
C VAL A 143 -4.67 9.97 -1.07
N THR A 144 -4.05 9.42 -2.09
CA THR A 144 -3.56 8.04 -2.11
C THR A 144 -2.05 8.04 -2.02
N VAL A 145 -1.50 7.30 -1.06
CA VAL A 145 -0.06 7.06 -0.92
C VAL A 145 0.21 5.58 -1.23
N PHE A 146 1.15 5.34 -2.13
CA PHE A 146 1.51 3.97 -2.49
C PHE A 146 2.97 3.84 -2.92
N LYS A 147 3.52 2.65 -2.74
CA LYS A 147 4.84 2.28 -3.21
C LYS A 147 4.77 1.13 -4.18
N ASN A 148 5.49 1.29 -5.29
CA ASN A 148 5.81 0.22 -6.21
C ASN A 148 7.30 -0.13 -6.04
N TYR A 149 7.61 -1.40 -5.80
CA TYR A 149 8.97 -1.91 -5.72
C TYR A 149 9.18 -3.06 -6.70
N GLY A 150 10.21 -2.95 -7.53
CA GLY A 150 10.55 -3.94 -8.55
C GLY A 150 9.63 -3.92 -9.78
N ALA A 151 10.05 -4.56 -10.87
CA ALA A 151 9.37 -4.50 -12.15
C ALA A 151 7.97 -5.12 -12.11
N SER A 152 7.80 -6.29 -11.46
CA SER A 152 6.50 -6.93 -11.28
C SER A 152 5.57 -6.14 -10.34
N GLY A 153 6.13 -5.24 -9.51
CA GLY A 153 5.39 -4.26 -8.73
C GLY A 153 4.96 -3.02 -9.53
N GLY A 154 5.38 -2.91 -10.79
CA GLY A 154 5.08 -1.75 -11.65
C GLY A 154 6.03 -0.57 -11.44
N ALA A 155 7.16 -0.74 -10.75
CA ALA A 155 8.17 0.29 -10.64
C ALA A 155 8.92 0.46 -11.97
N SER A 156 8.93 1.66 -12.50
CA SER A 156 9.73 2.03 -13.68
C SER A 156 11.14 2.51 -13.32
N ILE A 157 11.37 2.85 -12.06
CA ILE A 157 12.62 3.40 -11.53
C ILE A 157 13.00 2.60 -10.29
N GLY A 158 14.24 2.09 -10.23
CA GLY A 158 14.73 1.29 -9.11
C GLY A 158 15.11 2.10 -7.87
N HIS A 159 15.37 3.41 -8.02
CA HIS A 159 15.65 4.31 -6.91
C HIS A 159 14.47 4.34 -5.91
N PRO A 160 14.69 4.23 -4.59
CA PRO A 160 13.62 4.10 -3.62
C PRO A 160 12.74 5.36 -3.60
N HIS A 161 11.46 5.18 -3.88
CA HIS A 161 10.48 6.27 -3.91
C HIS A 161 9.08 5.79 -3.53
N THR A 162 8.27 6.72 -3.06
CA THR A 162 6.83 6.57 -2.76
C THR A 162 6.05 7.58 -3.60
N GLN A 163 4.88 7.22 -4.08
CA GLN A 163 4.03 8.07 -4.89
C GLN A 163 2.85 8.60 -4.10
N ILE A 164 2.44 9.84 -4.39
CA ILE A 164 1.34 10.53 -3.74
C ILE A 164 0.44 11.10 -4.83
N ILE A 165 -0.84 10.72 -4.86
CA ILE A 165 -1.81 11.27 -5.81
C ILE A 165 -2.97 11.86 -5.05
N ALA A 166 -3.30 13.13 -5.33
CA ALA A 166 -4.44 13.82 -4.75
C ALA A 166 -5.58 13.93 -5.76
N TRP A 167 -6.77 13.50 -5.37
CA TRP A 167 -7.95 13.32 -6.22
C TRP A 167 -9.07 14.29 -5.86
N PRO A 168 -9.87 14.78 -6.84
CA PRO A 168 -11.06 15.58 -6.57
C PRO A 168 -12.27 14.76 -6.09
N GLU A 169 -12.17 13.43 -6.17
CA GLU A 169 -13.20 12.49 -5.71
C GLU A 169 -12.55 11.26 -5.04
N VAL A 170 -13.31 10.60 -4.17
CA VAL A 170 -12.90 9.29 -3.65
C VAL A 170 -13.31 8.24 -4.67
N LEU A 171 -12.36 7.48 -5.20
CA LEU A 171 -12.57 6.55 -6.30
C LEU A 171 -12.07 5.13 -5.94
N GLY A 172 -12.43 4.17 -6.79
CA GLY A 172 -11.89 2.81 -6.75
C GLY A 172 -12.19 2.06 -5.45
N THR A 173 -11.21 1.31 -4.98
CA THR A 173 -11.34 0.44 -3.79
C THR A 173 -11.69 1.23 -2.54
N THR A 174 -11.05 2.38 -2.31
CA THR A 174 -11.32 3.23 -1.14
C THR A 174 -12.78 3.67 -1.03
N ALA A 175 -13.42 4.01 -2.16
CA ALA A 175 -14.84 4.36 -2.16
C ALA A 175 -15.73 3.19 -1.71
N ILE A 176 -15.42 1.98 -2.16
CA ILE A 176 -16.14 0.75 -1.78
C ILE A 176 -15.94 0.44 -0.29
N GLU A 177 -14.72 0.55 0.19
CA GLU A 177 -14.38 0.30 1.59
C GLU A 177 -15.06 1.28 2.54
N ILE A 178 -15.08 2.56 2.19
CA ILE A 178 -15.79 3.59 2.95
C ILE A 178 -17.29 3.30 3.01
N GLU A 179 -17.90 2.94 1.89
CA GLU A 179 -19.31 2.58 1.85
C GLU A 179 -19.61 1.36 2.73
N ASN A 180 -18.80 0.32 2.62
CA ASN A 180 -18.94 -0.89 3.42
C ASN A 180 -18.69 -0.63 4.91
N ALA A 181 -17.72 0.20 5.27
CA ALA A 181 -17.46 0.60 6.66
C ALA A 181 -18.66 1.34 7.27
N LYS A 182 -19.24 2.29 6.54
CA LYS A 182 -20.45 3.01 6.95
C LYS A 182 -21.67 2.09 7.13
N ASN A 183 -21.87 1.18 6.19
CA ASN A 183 -22.96 0.21 6.27
C ASN A 183 -22.78 -0.72 7.48
N TYR A 184 -21.58 -1.23 7.68
CA TYR A 184 -21.28 -2.09 8.84
C TYR A 184 -21.46 -1.36 10.17
N LEU A 185 -20.98 -0.13 10.28
CA LEU A 185 -21.16 0.70 11.48
C LEU A 185 -22.64 0.93 11.79
N LYS A 186 -23.45 1.23 10.76
CA LYS A 186 -24.90 1.42 10.90
C LYS A 186 -25.63 0.15 11.39
N GLU A 187 -25.20 -1.02 10.93
CA GLU A 187 -25.81 -2.31 11.27
C GLU A 187 -25.34 -2.86 12.61
N ASN A 188 -24.06 -2.67 12.95
CA ASN A 188 -23.41 -3.33 14.09
C ASN A 188 -23.01 -2.37 15.22
N ASN A 189 -23.10 -1.05 14.99
CA ASN A 189 -22.65 -0.03 15.94
C ASN A 189 -21.16 -0.20 16.36
N SER A 190 -20.33 -0.68 15.44
CA SER A 190 -18.89 -0.95 15.64
C SER A 190 -18.12 -0.77 14.34
N CYS A 191 -16.81 -0.49 14.44
CA CYS A 191 -15.93 -0.40 13.30
C CYS A 191 -15.61 -1.79 12.74
N ILE A 192 -15.77 -2.00 11.43
CA ILE A 192 -15.50 -3.28 10.76
C ILE A 192 -14.04 -3.73 10.92
N TYR A 193 -13.09 -2.79 10.93
CA TYR A 193 -11.67 -3.08 11.07
C TYR A 193 -11.28 -3.45 12.50
N GLU A 194 -11.82 -2.75 13.50
CA GLU A 194 -11.63 -3.14 14.92
C GLU A 194 -12.24 -4.52 15.22
N ASP A 195 -13.40 -4.80 14.66
CA ASP A 195 -14.02 -6.11 14.80
C ASP A 195 -13.25 -7.19 14.03
N ALA A 196 -12.65 -6.84 12.89
CA ALA A 196 -11.78 -7.75 12.16
C ALA A 196 -10.58 -8.17 13.00
N ILE A 197 -9.89 -7.24 13.65
CA ILE A 197 -8.75 -7.56 14.55
C ILE A 197 -9.18 -8.61 15.59
N LYS A 198 -10.36 -8.44 16.20
CA LYS A 198 -10.89 -9.37 17.22
C LYS A 198 -11.28 -10.74 16.65
N LYS A 199 -11.73 -10.78 15.38
CA LYS A 199 -12.26 -11.99 14.73
C LYS A 199 -11.23 -12.73 13.87
N GLU A 200 -10.12 -12.08 13.49
CA GLU A 200 -9.10 -12.67 12.61
C GLU A 200 -8.35 -13.86 13.25
N GLY A 201 -8.25 -13.94 14.56
CA GLY A 201 -7.79 -15.11 15.32
C GLY A 201 -6.53 -15.77 14.76
N GLY A 202 -6.70 -16.87 14.03
CA GLY A 202 -5.61 -17.64 13.41
C GLY A 202 -4.86 -16.93 12.27
N ARG A 203 -5.28 -15.73 11.86
CA ARG A 203 -4.66 -14.96 10.77
C ARG A 203 -3.90 -13.72 11.24
N ILE A 204 -3.66 -13.60 12.54
CA ILE A 204 -2.80 -12.56 13.10
C ILE A 204 -1.33 -12.94 12.89
N LEU A 205 -0.59 -12.15 12.14
CA LEU A 205 0.85 -12.27 11.93
C LEU A 205 1.62 -11.90 13.20
N PHE A 206 1.35 -10.72 13.71
CA PHE A 206 1.82 -10.23 15.01
C PHE A 206 0.93 -9.10 15.52
N GLU A 207 1.05 -8.83 16.80
CA GLU A 207 0.45 -7.68 17.47
C GLU A 207 1.49 -7.00 18.34
N THR A 208 1.33 -5.69 18.50
CA THR A 208 2.06 -4.87 19.45
C THR A 208 1.07 -4.18 20.38
N GLU A 209 1.50 -3.18 21.12
CA GLU A 209 0.58 -2.38 21.94
C GLU A 209 -0.40 -1.59 21.08
N LYS A 210 0.06 -1.00 19.98
CA LYS A 210 -0.69 -0.03 19.16
C LYS A 210 -1.23 -0.59 17.85
N ILE A 211 -0.60 -1.61 17.26
CA ILE A 211 -0.99 -2.14 15.95
C ILE A 211 -1.27 -3.64 15.98
N ALA A 212 -2.04 -4.09 14.99
CA ALA A 212 -2.17 -5.49 14.61
C ALA A 212 -1.79 -5.65 13.13
N ALA A 213 -1.01 -6.68 12.83
CA ALA A 213 -0.71 -7.10 11.47
C ALA A 213 -1.41 -8.44 11.20
N ILE A 214 -2.18 -8.49 10.12
CA ILE A 214 -3.01 -9.65 9.78
C ILE A 214 -2.79 -10.10 8.34
N ALA A 215 -3.05 -11.38 8.07
CA ALA A 215 -3.29 -11.91 6.74
C ALA A 215 -4.81 -11.92 6.50
N PRO A 216 -5.39 -11.02 5.68
CA PRO A 216 -6.83 -10.87 5.56
C PRO A 216 -7.54 -12.19 5.18
N TYR A 217 -8.74 -12.44 5.69
CA TYR A 217 -9.51 -13.66 5.40
C TYR A 217 -9.68 -13.92 3.90
N GLY A 218 -10.02 -12.87 3.16
CA GLY A 218 -10.17 -12.88 1.71
C GLY A 218 -8.93 -12.41 0.97
N SER A 219 -7.71 -12.75 1.44
CA SER A 219 -6.44 -12.34 0.79
C SER A 219 -6.45 -12.64 -0.70
N ARG A 220 -6.18 -11.63 -1.50
CA ARG A 220 -6.14 -11.70 -2.96
C ARG A 220 -4.84 -12.31 -3.48
N PHE A 221 -3.75 -12.11 -2.74
CA PHE A 221 -2.40 -12.51 -3.12
C PHE A 221 -1.77 -13.39 -2.05
N ALA A 222 -0.89 -14.29 -2.47
CA ALA A 222 -0.07 -15.06 -1.54
C ALA A 222 0.86 -14.09 -0.76
N GLY A 223 0.83 -14.20 0.57
CA GLY A 223 1.58 -13.30 1.45
C GLY A 223 0.96 -11.91 1.64
N GLU A 224 -0.26 -11.66 1.14
CA GLU A 224 -0.98 -10.40 1.41
C GLU A 224 -1.11 -10.17 2.90
N SER A 225 -0.78 -8.96 3.32
CA SER A 225 -0.77 -8.54 4.72
C SER A 225 -1.42 -7.18 4.88
N MET A 226 -1.95 -6.92 6.07
CA MET A 226 -2.54 -5.63 6.40
C MET A 226 -2.10 -5.20 7.80
N ILE A 227 -1.69 -3.96 7.96
CA ILE A 227 -1.42 -3.32 9.26
C ILE A 227 -2.60 -2.43 9.60
N LEU A 228 -3.07 -2.57 10.83
CA LEU A 228 -4.17 -1.79 11.41
C LEU A 228 -3.73 -1.18 12.73
N THR A 229 -4.12 0.06 13.00
CA THR A 229 -4.05 0.59 14.37
C THR A 229 -5.13 -0.05 15.24
N LYS A 230 -4.83 -0.33 16.52
CA LYS A 230 -5.83 -0.87 17.47
C LYS A 230 -6.82 0.20 17.92
N ARG A 231 -6.38 1.45 17.95
CA ARG A 231 -7.24 2.61 18.14
C ARG A 231 -7.82 3.03 16.80
N HIS A 232 -9.06 3.48 16.78
CA HIS A 232 -9.67 4.05 15.58
C HIS A 232 -8.92 5.32 15.17
N VAL A 233 -8.38 5.31 13.95
CA VAL A 233 -7.68 6.40 13.29
C VAL A 233 -8.15 6.42 11.85
N ASN A 234 -8.58 7.54 11.32
CA ASN A 234 -9.05 7.60 9.94
C ASN A 234 -7.99 8.10 8.94
N TYR A 235 -6.94 8.80 9.41
CA TYR A 235 -5.82 9.18 8.56
C TYR A 235 -4.53 9.48 9.34
N MET A 236 -3.38 9.49 8.66
CA MET A 236 -2.04 9.39 9.27
C MET A 236 -1.69 10.51 10.25
N ILE A 237 -2.24 11.72 10.12
CA ILE A 237 -1.92 12.82 11.04
C ILE A 237 -2.39 12.54 12.48
N GLU A 238 -3.40 11.68 12.63
CA GLU A 238 -3.94 11.33 13.94
C GLU A 238 -3.08 10.33 14.71
N LEU A 239 -2.09 9.72 14.03
CA LEU A 239 -1.17 8.78 14.68
C LEU A 239 -0.34 9.48 15.75
N SER A 240 -0.35 8.92 16.97
CA SER A 240 0.61 9.28 18.00
C SER A 240 2.03 8.91 17.58
N GLN A 241 3.03 9.44 18.29
CA GLN A 241 4.42 9.12 17.98
C GLN A 241 4.70 7.60 18.11
N ASP A 242 4.18 6.96 19.16
CA ASP A 242 4.34 5.52 19.37
C ASP A 242 3.65 4.70 18.26
N GLU A 243 2.46 5.11 17.81
CA GLU A 243 1.77 4.47 16.67
C GLU A 243 2.57 4.62 15.38
N LYS A 244 3.17 5.79 15.11
CA LYS A 244 4.03 6.00 13.95
C LYS A 244 5.23 5.06 13.97
N GLU A 245 5.90 4.91 15.12
CA GLU A 245 7.04 4.02 15.29
C GLU A 245 6.64 2.56 15.06
N GLU A 246 5.55 2.10 15.67
CA GLU A 246 5.09 0.73 15.51
C GLU A 246 4.61 0.44 14.08
N VAL A 247 3.97 1.39 13.39
CA VAL A 247 3.53 1.26 12.00
C VAL A 247 4.72 1.10 11.07
N VAL A 248 5.75 1.95 11.15
CA VAL A 248 6.91 1.85 10.26
C VAL A 248 7.74 0.58 10.53
N GLU A 249 7.90 0.19 11.80
CA GLU A 249 8.59 -1.05 12.15
C GLU A 249 7.78 -2.29 11.71
N GLY A 250 6.47 -2.24 11.86
CA GLY A 250 5.57 -3.29 11.38
C GLY A 250 5.64 -3.49 9.88
N LEU A 251 5.65 -2.39 9.12
CA LEU A 251 5.77 -2.43 7.66
C LEU A 251 7.11 -3.01 7.21
N LYS A 252 8.22 -2.56 7.80
CA LYS A 252 9.55 -3.11 7.55
C LYS A 252 9.62 -4.60 7.87
N LYS A 253 9.09 -5.01 9.03
CA LYS A 253 9.07 -6.40 9.48
C LYS A 253 8.34 -7.31 8.48
N ILE A 254 7.17 -6.90 7.98
CA ILE A 254 6.42 -7.68 7.00
C ILE A 254 7.23 -7.84 5.71
N ILE A 255 7.81 -6.76 5.18
CA ILE A 255 8.62 -6.82 3.95
C ILE A 255 9.83 -7.72 4.15
N GLN A 256 10.57 -7.59 5.26
CA GLN A 256 11.73 -8.42 5.58
C GLN A 256 11.39 -9.92 5.66
N ILE A 257 10.31 -10.26 6.36
CA ILE A 257 9.87 -11.66 6.49
C ILE A 257 9.39 -12.21 5.14
N ASN A 258 8.64 -11.42 4.37
CA ASN A 258 8.23 -11.83 3.03
C ASN A 258 9.42 -12.12 2.12
N LYS A 259 10.49 -11.31 2.20
CA LYS A 259 11.74 -11.58 1.46
C LYS A 259 12.43 -12.87 1.89
N LYS A 260 12.38 -13.23 3.16
CA LYS A 260 12.89 -14.53 3.63
C LYS A 260 12.06 -15.69 3.12
N LEU A 261 10.73 -15.56 3.16
CA LEU A 261 9.80 -16.62 2.74
C LEU A 261 9.77 -16.84 1.23
N PHE A 262 9.88 -15.78 0.45
CA PHE A 262 9.62 -15.82 -1.00
C PHE A 262 10.83 -15.43 -1.85
N GLY A 263 11.97 -15.08 -1.23
CA GLY A 263 13.13 -14.53 -1.92
C GLY A 263 12.99 -13.02 -2.18
N GLU A 264 13.94 -12.47 -2.95
CA GLU A 264 13.81 -11.09 -3.44
C GLU A 264 12.67 -11.03 -4.47
N GLN A 265 11.58 -10.42 -4.08
CA GLN A 265 10.41 -10.23 -4.94
C GLN A 265 10.00 -8.76 -4.99
N SER A 266 9.33 -8.41 -6.07
CA SER A 266 8.62 -7.15 -6.17
C SER A 266 7.44 -7.11 -5.19
N TYR A 267 7.10 -5.93 -4.70
CA TYR A 267 5.92 -5.74 -3.86
C TYR A 267 5.29 -4.37 -4.11
N ASN A 268 4.05 -4.25 -3.69
CA ASN A 268 3.39 -2.97 -3.52
C ASN A 268 2.95 -2.83 -2.07
N PHE A 269 2.88 -1.60 -1.58
CA PHE A 269 2.00 -1.27 -0.47
C PHE A 269 1.16 -0.05 -0.81
N VAL A 270 -0.01 0.03 -0.19
CA VAL A 270 -0.95 1.15 -0.33
C VAL A 270 -1.43 1.54 1.07
N ILE A 271 -1.43 2.83 1.35
CA ILE A 271 -2.00 3.39 2.58
C ILE A 271 -3.45 3.74 2.26
N HIS A 272 -4.36 3.10 2.95
CA HIS A 272 -5.80 3.30 2.86
C HIS A 272 -6.26 4.18 4.00
N GLU A 273 -6.69 5.38 3.68
CA GLU A 273 -7.11 6.39 4.64
C GLU A 273 -8.00 7.44 3.99
N ASN A 274 -8.71 8.21 4.77
CA ASN A 274 -9.39 9.41 4.26
C ASN A 274 -9.66 10.42 5.36
N LYS A 275 -9.14 11.64 5.20
CA LYS A 275 -9.31 12.75 6.15
C LYS A 275 -10.78 13.14 6.38
N LEU A 276 -11.62 13.01 5.37
CA LEU A 276 -13.00 13.51 5.38
C LEU A 276 -14.01 12.45 5.87
N GLU A 277 -13.59 11.18 6.03
CA GLU A 277 -14.45 10.05 6.33
C GLU A 277 -14.06 9.43 7.67
N THR A 278 -14.65 9.94 8.75
CA THR A 278 -14.32 9.55 10.12
C THR A 278 -14.72 8.13 10.49
N ASP A 279 -15.62 7.50 9.73
CA ASP A 279 -16.04 6.10 9.91
C ASP A 279 -15.09 5.11 9.22
N TYR A 280 -14.12 5.63 8.44
CA TYR A 280 -13.11 4.85 7.77
C TYR A 280 -11.89 4.66 8.67
N HIS A 281 -11.28 3.49 8.62
CA HIS A 281 -10.14 3.17 9.48
C HIS A 281 -8.86 3.08 8.65
N LEU A 282 -7.83 3.84 9.05
CA LEU A 282 -6.49 3.80 8.48
C LEU A 282 -5.94 2.36 8.52
N HIS A 283 -5.51 1.87 7.36
CA HIS A 283 -4.77 0.62 7.26
C HIS A 283 -3.78 0.64 6.11
N ILE A 284 -2.77 -0.21 6.18
CA ILE A 284 -1.75 -0.35 5.15
C ILE A 284 -1.82 -1.77 4.60
N GLU A 285 -2.10 -1.90 3.31
CA GLU A 285 -2.08 -3.18 2.62
C GLU A 285 -0.73 -3.41 1.93
N ILE A 286 -0.19 -4.62 2.05
CA ILE A 286 1.08 -5.03 1.47
C ILE A 286 0.86 -6.24 0.57
N TYR A 287 1.31 -6.15 -0.69
CA TYR A 287 1.11 -7.15 -1.73
C TYR A 287 2.43 -7.66 -2.29
N PRO A 288 2.93 -8.83 -1.87
CA PRO A 288 4.00 -9.50 -2.60
C PRO A 288 3.55 -9.85 -4.02
N ARG A 289 4.38 -9.55 -5.00
CA ARG A 289 4.05 -9.76 -6.43
C ARG A 289 4.64 -11.06 -6.93
N LEU A 290 4.12 -12.18 -6.38
CA LEU A 290 4.59 -13.54 -6.69
C LEU A 290 3.98 -14.12 -7.98
N SER A 291 2.96 -13.46 -8.51
CA SER A 291 2.28 -13.83 -9.76
C SER A 291 1.69 -12.59 -10.44
N ASN A 292 1.49 -12.69 -11.75
CA ASN A 292 0.80 -11.66 -12.53
C ASN A 292 -0.71 -11.86 -12.43
N LEU A 293 -1.45 -10.75 -12.55
CA LEU A 293 -2.90 -10.78 -12.73
C LEU A 293 -3.21 -11.39 -14.11
N ALA A 294 -4.18 -12.30 -14.14
CA ALA A 294 -4.62 -12.98 -15.36
C ALA A 294 -6.08 -12.56 -15.71
N GLY A 295 -6.64 -13.23 -16.71
CA GLY A 295 -7.96 -12.84 -17.23
C GLY A 295 -9.10 -12.90 -16.23
N ILE A 296 -9.05 -13.79 -15.24
CA ILE A 296 -10.10 -13.91 -14.22
C ILE A 296 -10.05 -12.72 -13.23
N GLU A 297 -8.85 -12.34 -12.80
CA GLU A 297 -8.68 -11.19 -11.92
C GLU A 297 -9.10 -9.89 -12.61
N LEU A 298 -8.63 -9.70 -13.85
CA LEU A 298 -8.89 -8.49 -14.62
C LEU A 298 -10.36 -8.40 -15.10
N GLY A 299 -10.98 -9.53 -15.45
CA GLY A 299 -12.31 -9.55 -16.04
C GLY A 299 -13.45 -9.73 -15.04
N GLN A 300 -13.19 -10.34 -13.89
CA GLN A 300 -14.22 -10.69 -12.90
C GLN A 300 -13.99 -10.07 -11.52
N ASN A 301 -12.84 -9.44 -11.24
CA ASN A 301 -12.42 -9.04 -9.89
C ASN A 301 -12.47 -10.22 -8.89
N VAL A 302 -12.19 -11.44 -9.37
CA VAL A 302 -12.06 -12.65 -8.56
C VAL A 302 -10.61 -13.07 -8.57
N PHE A 303 -9.97 -13.05 -7.42
CA PHE A 303 -8.53 -13.27 -7.31
C PHE A 303 -8.23 -14.74 -7.00
N VAL A 304 -7.16 -15.28 -7.59
CA VAL A 304 -6.72 -16.66 -7.32
C VAL A 304 -5.49 -16.62 -6.43
N ASN A 305 -5.67 -16.94 -5.15
CA ASN A 305 -4.61 -17.00 -4.16
C ASN A 305 -4.13 -18.46 -3.99
N THR A 306 -2.85 -18.70 -4.21
CA THR A 306 -2.24 -20.04 -4.12
C THR A 306 -1.77 -20.40 -2.72
N MET A 307 -1.89 -19.49 -1.75
CA MET A 307 -1.48 -19.67 -0.37
C MET A 307 -2.64 -19.44 0.59
N VAL A 308 -2.94 -20.41 1.43
CA VAL A 308 -3.93 -20.26 2.50
C VAL A 308 -3.42 -19.19 3.49
N PRO A 309 -4.21 -18.15 3.83
CA PRO A 309 -3.77 -17.11 4.77
C PRO A 309 -3.29 -17.66 6.12
N GLU A 310 -3.93 -18.68 6.64
CA GLU A 310 -3.55 -19.35 7.89
C GLU A 310 -2.16 -20.05 7.78
N ASP A 311 -1.85 -20.65 6.63
CA ASP A 311 -0.54 -21.27 6.38
C ASP A 311 0.55 -20.20 6.22
N TYR A 312 0.21 -19.07 5.58
CA TYR A 312 1.12 -17.93 5.51
C TYR A 312 1.48 -17.42 6.92
N VAL A 313 0.50 -17.26 7.80
CA VAL A 313 0.73 -16.85 9.21
C VAL A 313 1.65 -17.82 9.92
N LYS A 314 1.44 -19.13 9.74
CA LYS A 314 2.32 -20.15 10.34
C LYS A 314 3.76 -19.99 9.89
N LYS A 315 3.99 -19.93 8.58
CA LYS A 315 5.33 -19.72 7.99
C LYS A 315 5.96 -18.39 8.45
N PHE A 316 5.17 -17.32 8.49
CA PHE A 316 5.63 -16.01 8.95
C PHE A 316 6.13 -16.06 10.40
N LYS A 317 5.38 -16.72 11.31
CA LYS A 317 5.76 -16.86 12.71
C LYS A 317 7.00 -17.75 12.91
N GLU A 318 7.15 -18.78 12.10
CA GLU A 318 8.35 -19.63 12.09
C GLU A 318 9.60 -18.79 11.73
N GLU A 319 9.52 -17.92 10.73
CA GLU A 319 10.64 -17.03 10.37
C GLU A 319 10.93 -15.96 11.43
N VAL A 320 9.92 -15.44 12.13
CA VAL A 320 10.13 -14.48 13.23
C VAL A 320 10.89 -15.12 14.39
N THR A 321 10.63 -16.40 14.70
CA THR A 321 11.31 -17.13 15.79
C THR A 321 12.73 -17.54 15.45
N SER A 322 13.12 -17.48 14.18
CA SER A 322 14.48 -17.81 13.72
C SER A 322 15.47 -16.63 13.76
N ILE A 323 15.01 -15.46 14.19
CA ILE A 323 15.80 -14.23 14.35
C ILE A 323 16.18 -14.04 15.81
#